data_4b8b2c340cdc1af84bed50b1957c8afd
#
_entry.id   4b8b2c340cdc1af84bed50b1957c8afd
#
_cell.length_a   1.000
_cell.length_b   1.000
_cell.length_c   1.000
_cell.angle_alpha   90.00
_cell.angle_beta   90.00
_cell.angle_gamma   90.00
#
_symmetry.space_group_name_H-M   'P 1'
#
loop_
_entity.id
_entity.type
_entity.pdbx_description
1 polymer ?
#
loop_
_entity_poly.entity_id
_entity_poly.type
_entity_poly.pdbx_seq_one_letter_code
_entity_poly.pdbx_strand_id
1 'polypeptide(L)'
;MKLWLLLLVCAAAGADEIDDAKKRWAESPHGPLLERILPPTFEARQLPERDSAGAELTIRYCVQCHNLPNPAMHNAGKWSPIVERMVLRMEGRGNLGPLMSDMMAGVKAPTADEKGTLIAYLRKHAQRPLDAKRYPDVYQPQGEAFRLACSQCHVLPDPARHTAAEWRAVVARMQENMEWMNRVVGTQPVPGEPQLRVDQINAFLAKHARR
;
A
#
# COMPACT_ATOMS: atom_id res chain seq x y z
N MET A 1 22.46 1.25 -36.38
CA MET A 1 23.10 1.32 -35.05
C MET A 1 22.69 2.59 -34.30
N LYS A 2 21.38 2.86 -34.12
CA LYS A 2 20.87 4.09 -33.45
C LYS A 2 19.60 3.89 -32.59
N LEU A 3 19.24 2.63 -32.24
CA LEU A 3 17.98 2.36 -31.53
C LEU A 3 18.13 1.96 -30.04
N TRP A 4 19.35 1.93 -29.50
CA TRP A 4 19.60 1.44 -28.13
C TRP A 4 19.79 2.54 -27.07
N LEU A 5 19.82 3.83 -27.46
CA LEU A 5 20.04 4.93 -26.51
C LEU A 5 18.76 5.47 -25.84
N LEU A 6 17.59 5.16 -26.40
CA LEU A 6 16.31 5.70 -25.87
C LEU A 6 15.72 4.93 -24.69
N LEU A 7 16.13 3.68 -24.46
CA LEU A 7 15.59 2.86 -23.35
C LEU A 7 16.28 3.09 -22.00
N LEU A 8 17.47 3.72 -22.00
CA LEU A 8 18.20 4.02 -20.75
C LEU A 8 17.73 5.30 -20.05
N VAL A 9 17.06 6.20 -20.76
CA VAL A 9 16.65 7.51 -20.20
C VAL A 9 15.42 7.39 -19.30
N CYS A 10 14.50 6.46 -19.55
CA CYS A 10 13.29 6.32 -18.72
C CYS A 10 13.54 5.71 -17.33
N ALA A 11 14.54 4.84 -17.18
CA ALA A 11 14.83 4.24 -15.88
C ALA A 11 15.53 5.20 -14.90
N ALA A 12 16.30 6.18 -15.43
CA ALA A 12 16.98 7.17 -14.63
C ALA A 12 16.01 8.23 -14.06
N ALA A 13 15.01 8.66 -14.86
CA ALA A 13 14.05 9.68 -14.43
C ALA A 13 13.20 9.26 -13.22
N GLY A 14 12.86 7.97 -13.10
CA GLY A 14 12.07 7.47 -11.96
C GLY A 14 12.88 7.37 -10.66
N ALA A 15 14.18 7.10 -10.73
CA ALA A 15 15.05 7.05 -9.56
C ALA A 15 15.29 8.44 -8.97
N ASP A 16 15.54 9.44 -9.83
CA ASP A 16 15.76 10.84 -9.44
C ASP A 16 14.53 11.42 -8.72
N GLU A 17 13.30 11.12 -9.21
CA GLU A 17 12.05 11.60 -8.60
C GLU A 17 11.81 11.00 -7.20
N ILE A 18 12.18 9.74 -6.98
CA ILE A 18 12.09 9.09 -5.67
C ILE A 18 13.07 9.72 -4.69
N ASP A 19 14.30 9.94 -5.12
CA ASP A 19 15.35 10.50 -4.28
C ASP A 19 15.07 11.97 -3.95
N ASP A 20 14.55 12.73 -4.88
CA ASP A 20 14.10 14.11 -4.65
C ASP A 20 12.89 14.16 -3.68
N ALA A 21 11.96 13.22 -3.77
CA ALA A 21 10.84 13.13 -2.84
C ALA A 21 11.33 12.76 -1.43
N LYS A 22 12.24 11.82 -1.31
CA LYS A 22 12.85 11.43 -0.03
C LYS A 22 13.64 12.58 0.59
N LYS A 23 14.39 13.31 -0.21
CA LYS A 23 15.17 14.47 0.24
C LYS A 23 14.25 15.58 0.77
N ARG A 24 13.23 15.97 -0.01
CA ARG A 24 12.23 16.93 0.45
C ARG A 24 11.54 16.50 1.73
N TRP A 25 11.25 15.20 1.85
CA TRP A 25 10.66 14.64 3.04
C TRP A 25 11.60 14.73 4.25
N ALA A 26 12.85 14.32 4.09
CA ALA A 26 13.86 14.39 5.15
C ALA A 26 14.14 15.82 5.62
N GLU A 27 14.10 16.78 4.70
CA GLU A 27 14.32 18.21 4.96
C GLU A 27 13.07 18.94 5.51
N SER A 28 11.89 18.33 5.41
CA SER A 28 10.64 18.88 5.92
C SER A 28 10.61 18.87 7.45
N PRO A 29 10.20 19.97 8.13
CA PRO A 29 9.99 19.96 9.57
C PRO A 29 8.90 18.99 10.01
N HIS A 30 8.10 18.48 9.06
CA HIS A 30 7.04 17.51 9.27
C HIS A 30 7.44 16.07 8.91
N GLY A 31 8.68 15.84 8.45
CA GLY A 31 9.19 14.53 8.05
C GLY A 31 8.86 13.42 9.06
N PRO A 32 9.17 13.60 10.36
CA PRO A 32 8.88 12.61 11.38
C PRO A 32 7.38 12.29 11.56
N LEU A 33 6.49 13.25 11.25
CA LEU A 33 5.05 13.02 11.26
C LEU A 33 4.59 12.26 10.01
N LEU A 34 5.16 12.59 8.86
CA LEU A 34 4.82 11.98 7.58
C LEU A 34 5.24 10.50 7.52
N GLU A 35 6.38 10.15 8.11
CA GLU A 35 6.81 8.76 8.26
C GLU A 35 5.81 7.90 9.05
N ARG A 36 4.97 8.53 9.86
CA ARG A 36 3.92 7.87 10.64
C ARG A 36 2.60 7.68 9.89
N ILE A 37 2.42 8.27 8.71
CA ILE A 37 1.16 8.17 7.95
C ILE A 37 1.02 6.84 7.24
N LEU A 38 2.12 6.31 6.68
CA LEU A 38 2.17 4.99 6.07
C LEU A 38 3.41 4.23 6.55
N PRO A 39 3.30 2.93 6.84
CA PRO A 39 4.47 2.13 7.18
C PRO A 39 5.45 2.07 6.01
N PRO A 40 6.77 2.13 6.25
CA PRO A 40 7.80 2.10 5.21
C PRO A 40 8.08 0.64 4.75
N THR A 41 7.04 -0.09 4.38
CA THR A 41 7.12 -1.54 4.17
C THR A 41 6.98 -1.97 2.73
N PHE A 42 6.95 -1.01 1.79
CA PHE A 42 6.78 -1.32 0.38
C PHE A 42 7.72 -0.50 -0.49
N GLU A 43 8.50 -1.18 -1.31
CA GLU A 43 9.51 -0.56 -2.17
C GLU A 43 9.08 -0.57 -3.64
N ALA A 44 9.60 0.37 -4.43
CA ALA A 44 9.31 0.48 -5.86
C ALA A 44 9.63 -0.81 -6.65
N ARG A 45 10.68 -1.55 -6.26
CA ARG A 45 11.02 -2.85 -6.88
C ARG A 45 9.98 -3.96 -6.67
N GLN A 46 9.09 -3.78 -5.69
CA GLN A 46 8.02 -4.72 -5.36
C GLN A 46 6.71 -4.44 -6.10
N LEU A 47 6.64 -3.35 -6.87
CA LEU A 47 5.47 -3.04 -7.67
C LEU A 47 5.24 -4.12 -8.74
N PRO A 48 4.01 -4.63 -8.87
CA PRO A 48 3.66 -5.49 -10.00
C PRO A 48 3.85 -4.75 -11.33
N GLU A 49 4.26 -5.48 -12.39
CA GLU A 49 4.47 -4.86 -13.71
C GLU A 49 5.27 -3.55 -13.63
N ARG A 50 6.39 -3.61 -12.94
CA ARG A 50 7.23 -2.46 -12.57
C ARG A 50 7.52 -1.49 -13.72
N ASP A 51 7.71 -2.00 -14.92
CA ASP A 51 8.08 -1.22 -16.10
C ASP A 51 6.84 -0.71 -16.88
N SER A 52 5.65 -0.81 -16.29
CA SER A 52 4.42 -0.28 -16.86
C SER A 52 4.24 1.20 -16.55
N ALA A 53 3.59 1.95 -17.45
CA ALA A 53 3.26 3.36 -17.23
C ALA A 53 2.50 3.58 -15.89
N GLY A 54 1.63 2.64 -15.49
CA GLY A 54 0.89 2.74 -14.23
C GLY A 54 1.79 2.61 -13.01
N ALA A 55 2.82 1.76 -13.05
CA ALA A 55 3.81 1.64 -11.99
C ALA A 55 4.67 2.90 -11.88
N GLU A 56 5.15 3.43 -13.01
CA GLU A 56 5.91 4.68 -13.07
C GLU A 56 5.12 5.85 -12.50
N LEU A 57 3.85 5.99 -12.88
CA LEU A 57 2.97 7.04 -12.36
C LEU A 57 2.71 6.87 -10.85
N THR A 58 2.61 5.62 -10.37
CA THR A 58 2.46 5.35 -8.93
C THR A 58 3.70 5.82 -8.17
N ILE A 59 4.89 5.53 -8.67
CA ILE A 59 6.14 6.03 -8.08
C ILE A 59 6.18 7.56 -8.13
N ARG A 60 5.95 8.14 -9.31
CA ARG A 60 6.04 9.59 -9.53
C ARG A 60 5.13 10.40 -8.60
N TYR A 61 3.88 9.98 -8.46
CA TYR A 61 2.88 10.79 -7.76
C TYR A 61 2.71 10.42 -6.29
N CYS A 62 2.77 9.12 -5.93
CA CYS A 62 2.47 8.71 -4.56
C CYS A 62 3.59 9.01 -3.56
N VAL A 63 4.86 9.04 -3.97
CA VAL A 63 5.99 9.26 -3.05
C VAL A 63 6.28 10.74 -2.75
N GLN A 64 5.55 11.65 -3.36
CA GLN A 64 5.77 13.09 -3.15
C GLN A 64 5.44 13.55 -1.72
N CYS A 65 4.61 12.80 -1.00
CA CYS A 65 4.12 13.23 0.31
C CYS A 65 4.24 12.15 1.39
N HIS A 66 4.33 10.89 1.03
CA HIS A 66 4.38 9.76 1.97
C HIS A 66 5.01 8.53 1.31
N ASN A 67 5.24 7.49 2.08
CA ASN A 67 5.77 6.22 1.58
C ASN A 67 4.90 5.63 0.46
N LEU A 68 5.54 4.87 -0.43
CA LEU A 68 4.87 4.22 -1.55
C LEU A 68 3.77 3.27 -1.05
N PRO A 69 2.51 3.43 -1.49
CA PRO A 69 1.45 2.53 -1.10
C PRO A 69 1.55 1.21 -1.87
N ASN A 70 1.34 0.09 -1.17
CA ASN A 70 1.16 -1.19 -1.83
C ASN A 70 -0.21 -1.21 -2.54
N PRO A 71 -0.30 -1.46 -3.86
CA PRO A 71 -1.59 -1.57 -4.55
C PRO A 71 -2.57 -2.55 -3.90
N ALA A 72 -2.04 -3.59 -3.26
CA ALA A 72 -2.84 -4.59 -2.56
C ALA A 72 -3.30 -4.19 -1.15
N MET A 73 -3.03 -2.97 -0.69
CA MET A 73 -3.54 -2.51 0.62
C MET A 73 -5.04 -2.18 0.60
N HIS A 74 -5.62 -1.98 -0.58
CA HIS A 74 -7.05 -1.75 -0.73
C HIS A 74 -7.65 -2.63 -1.83
N ASN A 75 -8.96 -2.85 -1.79
CA ASN A 75 -9.69 -3.47 -2.89
C ASN A 75 -9.87 -2.48 -4.06
N ALA A 76 -10.20 -3.01 -5.24
CA ALA A 76 -10.31 -2.24 -6.47
C ALA A 76 -11.32 -1.06 -6.37
N GLY A 77 -12.41 -1.23 -5.63
CA GLY A 77 -13.43 -0.19 -5.48
C GLY A 77 -12.98 1.02 -4.65
N LYS A 78 -12.01 0.82 -3.74
CA LYS A 78 -11.52 1.90 -2.87
C LYS A 78 -10.48 2.79 -3.53
N TRP A 79 -9.79 2.34 -4.59
CA TRP A 79 -8.69 3.09 -5.18
C TRP A 79 -9.11 4.38 -5.88
N SER A 80 -10.22 4.37 -6.66
CA SER A 80 -10.68 5.59 -7.34
C SER A 80 -10.92 6.76 -6.38
N PRO A 81 -11.76 6.63 -5.34
CA PRO A 81 -11.99 7.74 -4.40
C PRO A 81 -10.75 8.14 -3.59
N ILE A 82 -9.79 7.20 -3.37
CA ILE A 82 -8.53 7.53 -2.70
C ILE A 82 -7.68 8.41 -3.62
N VAL A 83 -7.46 8.01 -4.88
CA VAL A 83 -6.67 8.77 -5.85
C VAL A 83 -7.29 10.14 -6.10
N GLU A 84 -8.60 10.21 -6.31
CA GLU A 84 -9.32 11.48 -6.51
C GLU A 84 -9.09 12.45 -5.35
N ARG A 85 -9.18 11.96 -4.12
CA ARG A 85 -8.93 12.77 -2.91
C ARG A 85 -7.46 13.21 -2.81
N MET A 86 -6.50 12.36 -3.18
CA MET A 86 -5.09 12.73 -3.21
C MET A 86 -4.83 13.79 -4.29
N VAL A 87 -5.40 13.64 -5.48
CA VAL A 87 -5.28 14.62 -6.58
C VAL A 87 -5.85 15.99 -6.17
N LEU A 88 -7.02 16.02 -5.53
CA LEU A 88 -7.57 17.29 -5.00
C LEU A 88 -6.61 18.00 -4.04
N ARG A 89 -5.93 17.23 -3.19
CA ARG A 89 -4.90 17.79 -2.27
C ARG A 89 -3.68 18.30 -3.04
N MET A 90 -3.20 17.55 -4.03
CA MET A 90 -2.07 17.96 -4.88
C MET A 90 -2.38 19.24 -5.68
N GLU A 91 -3.62 19.46 -6.04
CA GLU A 91 -4.12 20.69 -6.68
C GLU A 91 -4.34 21.85 -5.71
N GLY A 92 -4.01 21.68 -4.42
CA GLY A 92 -4.26 22.70 -3.39
C GLY A 92 -5.76 22.90 -3.08
N ARG A 93 -6.58 21.92 -3.42
CA ARG A 93 -8.05 21.96 -3.24
C ARG A 93 -8.46 21.10 -2.04
N GLY A 94 -9.54 21.48 -1.40
CA GLY A 94 -10.04 20.76 -0.23
C GLY A 94 -9.74 21.50 1.09
N ASN A 95 -10.12 20.90 2.21
CA ASN A 95 -9.87 21.47 3.53
C ASN A 95 -8.42 21.18 3.96
N LEU A 96 -7.52 22.07 3.59
CA LEU A 96 -6.10 22.02 3.91
C LEU A 96 -5.85 22.92 5.12
N GLY A 97 -5.60 22.34 6.29
CA GLY A 97 -5.01 23.09 7.40
C GLY A 97 -3.58 23.56 7.07
N PRO A 98 -2.97 24.45 7.86
CA PRO A 98 -1.64 25.02 7.59
C PRO A 98 -0.59 23.94 7.31
N LEU A 99 -0.54 22.90 8.11
CA LEU A 99 0.37 21.76 7.94
C LEU A 99 0.23 21.10 6.56
N MET A 100 -1.00 20.84 6.14
CA MET A 100 -1.26 20.20 4.85
C MET A 100 -0.93 21.13 3.68
N SER A 101 -1.14 22.43 3.84
CA SER A 101 -0.77 23.44 2.84
C SER A 101 0.75 23.47 2.63
N ASP A 102 1.52 23.46 3.71
CA ASP A 102 2.98 23.40 3.64
C ASP A 102 3.47 22.11 2.98
N MET A 103 2.86 20.97 3.33
CA MET A 103 3.18 19.67 2.75
C MET A 103 2.90 19.60 1.25
N MET A 104 1.89 20.32 0.76
CA MET A 104 1.52 20.31 -0.66
C MET A 104 2.33 21.31 -1.49
N ALA A 105 3.12 22.16 -0.86
CA ALA A 105 3.97 23.13 -1.58
C ALA A 105 4.93 22.41 -2.54
N GLY A 106 4.85 22.73 -3.83
CA GLY A 106 5.69 22.13 -4.88
C GLY A 106 5.29 20.72 -5.33
N VAL A 107 4.23 20.13 -4.77
CA VAL A 107 3.67 18.85 -5.22
C VAL A 107 2.99 19.03 -6.58
N LYS A 108 3.22 18.09 -7.48
CA LYS A 108 2.61 18.07 -8.82
C LYS A 108 1.47 17.08 -8.88
N ALA A 109 0.32 17.51 -9.39
CA ALA A 109 -0.81 16.65 -9.66
C ALA A 109 -0.70 15.97 -11.04
N PRO A 110 -1.21 14.74 -11.20
CA PRO A 110 -1.31 14.08 -12.50
C PRO A 110 -2.32 14.80 -13.42
N THR A 111 -2.07 14.72 -14.72
CA THR A 111 -3.08 15.07 -15.73
C THR A 111 -4.29 14.12 -15.65
N ALA A 112 -5.39 14.43 -16.35
CA ALA A 112 -6.57 13.57 -16.38
C ALA A 112 -6.27 12.16 -16.91
N ASP A 113 -5.46 12.06 -17.96
CA ASP A 113 -5.07 10.79 -18.58
C ASP A 113 -4.15 9.98 -17.68
N GLU A 114 -3.15 10.63 -17.07
CA GLU A 114 -2.26 10.00 -16.09
C GLU A 114 -3.04 9.50 -14.87
N LYS A 115 -4.00 10.29 -14.37
CA LYS A 115 -4.89 9.87 -13.29
C LYS A 115 -5.69 8.62 -13.67
N GLY A 116 -6.23 8.58 -14.88
CA GLY A 116 -6.95 7.41 -15.41
C GLY A 116 -6.07 6.17 -15.44
N THR A 117 -4.85 6.29 -15.97
CA THR A 117 -3.86 5.22 -16.04
C THR A 117 -3.44 4.73 -14.65
N LEU A 118 -3.18 5.65 -13.73
CA LEU A 118 -2.84 5.37 -12.34
C LEU A 118 -3.97 4.58 -11.63
N ILE A 119 -5.21 5.04 -11.75
CA ILE A 119 -6.38 4.35 -11.17
C ILE A 119 -6.54 2.95 -11.77
N ALA A 120 -6.42 2.80 -13.08
CA ALA A 120 -6.53 1.51 -13.76
C ALA A 120 -5.47 0.52 -13.24
N TYR A 121 -4.22 0.97 -13.10
CA TYR A 121 -3.13 0.18 -12.55
C TYR A 121 -3.39 -0.26 -11.10
N LEU A 122 -3.72 0.67 -10.22
CA LEU A 122 -3.99 0.38 -8.81
C LEU A 122 -5.18 -0.59 -8.65
N ARG A 123 -6.24 -0.45 -9.45
CA ARG A 123 -7.38 -1.36 -9.46
C ARG A 123 -7.02 -2.75 -9.97
N LYS A 124 -6.18 -2.85 -11.00
CA LYS A 124 -5.69 -4.13 -11.55
C LYS A 124 -4.93 -4.94 -10.51
N HIS A 125 -4.09 -4.26 -9.71
CA HIS A 125 -3.22 -4.89 -8.72
C HIS A 125 -3.75 -4.80 -7.28
N ALA A 126 -5.00 -4.37 -7.13
CA ALA A 126 -5.70 -4.28 -5.87
C ALA A 126 -5.83 -5.63 -5.17
N GLN A 127 -6.06 -5.58 -3.87
CA GLN A 127 -6.39 -6.77 -3.10
C GLN A 127 -7.67 -7.42 -3.64
N ARG A 128 -7.60 -8.72 -3.86
CA ARG A 128 -8.77 -9.54 -4.16
C ARG A 128 -9.43 -9.96 -2.85
N PRO A 129 -10.70 -9.60 -2.63
CA PRO A 129 -11.42 -10.06 -1.45
C PRO A 129 -11.65 -11.56 -1.52
N LEU A 130 -11.65 -12.19 -0.36
CA LEU A 130 -12.02 -13.58 -0.20
C LEU A 130 -13.46 -13.79 -0.67
N ASP A 131 -13.68 -14.84 -1.45
CA ASP A 131 -15.02 -15.38 -1.73
C ASP A 131 -15.37 -16.46 -0.68
N ALA A 132 -16.23 -16.10 0.25
CA ALA A 132 -16.63 -17.00 1.33
C ALA A 132 -17.26 -18.32 0.86
N LYS A 133 -17.83 -18.37 -0.35
CA LYS A 133 -18.37 -19.59 -0.94
C LYS A 133 -17.27 -20.60 -1.28
N ARG A 134 -16.08 -20.14 -1.63
CA ARG A 134 -14.91 -20.98 -1.91
C ARG A 134 -14.22 -21.47 -0.65
N TYR A 135 -14.38 -20.75 0.46
CA TYR A 135 -13.71 -21.01 1.74
C TYR A 135 -14.72 -21.02 2.89
N PRO A 136 -15.66 -21.99 2.92
CA PRO A 136 -16.73 -22.01 3.92
C PRO A 136 -16.21 -22.16 5.36
N ASP A 137 -15.01 -22.71 5.52
CA ASP A 137 -14.34 -22.86 6.81
C ASP A 137 -13.73 -21.55 7.37
N VAL A 138 -13.80 -20.46 6.62
CA VAL A 138 -13.42 -19.13 7.14
C VAL A 138 -14.28 -18.71 8.33
N TYR A 139 -15.53 -19.18 8.39
CA TYR A 139 -16.46 -18.93 9.49
C TYR A 139 -16.46 -20.03 10.57
N GLN A 140 -15.65 -21.06 10.40
CA GLN A 140 -15.45 -22.13 11.37
C GLN A 140 -14.28 -21.79 12.31
N PRO A 141 -14.10 -22.51 13.43
CA PRO A 141 -13.00 -22.26 14.37
C PRO A 141 -11.62 -22.18 13.72
N GLN A 142 -11.40 -22.95 12.64
CA GLN A 142 -10.11 -22.97 11.92
C GLN A 142 -9.79 -21.64 11.21
N GLY A 143 -10.82 -20.90 10.76
CA GLY A 143 -10.69 -19.62 10.08
C GLY A 143 -10.78 -18.41 11.01
N GLU A 144 -11.13 -18.62 12.27
CA GLU A 144 -11.40 -17.53 13.21
C GLU A 144 -10.20 -16.58 13.38
N ALA A 145 -9.02 -17.13 13.64
CA ALA A 145 -7.80 -16.32 13.84
C ALA A 145 -7.49 -15.45 12.61
N PHE A 146 -7.59 -16.04 11.41
CA PHE A 146 -7.41 -15.32 10.15
C PHE A 146 -8.48 -14.23 9.99
N ARG A 147 -9.75 -14.57 10.18
CA ARG A 147 -10.86 -13.63 10.03
C ARG A 147 -10.75 -12.43 10.98
N LEU A 148 -10.55 -12.69 12.28
CA LEU A 148 -10.48 -11.64 13.30
C LEU A 148 -9.26 -10.73 13.11
N ALA A 149 -8.12 -11.29 12.76
CA ALA A 149 -6.90 -10.49 12.56
C ALA A 149 -6.96 -9.67 11.25
N CYS A 150 -7.25 -10.33 10.13
CA CYS A 150 -7.12 -9.68 8.81
C CYS A 150 -8.27 -8.72 8.48
N SER A 151 -9.45 -8.84 9.11
CA SER A 151 -10.57 -7.95 8.86
C SER A 151 -10.48 -6.59 9.57
N GLN A 152 -9.52 -6.40 10.46
CA GLN A 152 -9.42 -5.16 11.25
C GLN A 152 -9.09 -3.93 10.38
N CYS A 153 -8.26 -4.09 9.36
CA CYS A 153 -7.76 -2.95 8.57
C CYS A 153 -8.28 -2.93 7.12
N HIS A 154 -8.57 -4.09 6.55
CA HIS A 154 -9.00 -4.22 5.16
C HIS A 154 -9.91 -5.45 4.97
N VAL A 155 -10.42 -5.65 3.76
CA VAL A 155 -11.19 -6.86 3.43
C VAL A 155 -10.31 -8.11 3.57
N LEU A 156 -10.94 -9.25 3.88
CA LEU A 156 -10.21 -10.52 3.94
C LEU A 156 -9.56 -10.84 2.59
N PRO A 157 -8.26 -11.09 2.53
CA PRO A 157 -7.58 -11.42 1.28
C PRO A 157 -7.94 -12.84 0.81
N ASP A 158 -7.97 -13.05 -0.51
CA ASP A 158 -8.12 -14.38 -1.09
C ASP A 158 -6.87 -15.25 -0.80
N PRO A 159 -7.00 -16.37 -0.07
CA PRO A 159 -5.87 -17.25 0.26
C PRO A 159 -5.14 -17.81 -0.97
N ALA A 160 -5.84 -18.02 -2.10
CA ALA A 160 -5.24 -18.51 -3.33
C ALA A 160 -4.34 -17.49 -4.05
N ARG A 161 -4.22 -16.26 -3.53
CA ARG A 161 -3.36 -15.23 -4.13
C ARG A 161 -1.87 -15.56 -4.03
N HIS A 162 -1.48 -16.22 -2.96
CA HIS A 162 -0.08 -16.53 -2.63
C HIS A 162 0.11 -18.02 -2.35
N THR A 163 1.35 -18.49 -2.48
CA THR A 163 1.78 -19.79 -1.97
C THR A 163 1.86 -19.73 -0.43
N ALA A 164 1.94 -20.91 0.20
CA ALA A 164 2.07 -20.98 1.67
C ALA A 164 3.35 -20.29 2.19
N ALA A 165 4.43 -20.31 1.41
CA ALA A 165 5.67 -19.64 1.77
C ALA A 165 5.55 -18.11 1.68
N GLU A 166 4.95 -17.61 0.59
CA GLU A 166 4.68 -16.18 0.40
C GLU A 166 3.74 -15.63 1.48
N TRP A 167 2.72 -16.42 1.90
CA TRP A 167 1.82 -16.02 2.97
C TRP A 167 2.53 -15.79 4.29
N ARG A 168 3.51 -16.62 4.66
CA ARG A 168 4.30 -16.39 5.88
C ARG A 168 4.97 -15.02 5.89
N ALA A 169 5.56 -14.63 4.75
CA ALA A 169 6.17 -13.31 4.60
C ALA A 169 5.15 -12.17 4.67
N VAL A 170 3.96 -12.36 4.07
CA VAL A 170 2.86 -11.38 4.13
C VAL A 170 2.36 -11.20 5.57
N VAL A 171 2.15 -12.30 6.31
CA VAL A 171 1.68 -12.25 7.71
C VAL A 171 2.70 -11.57 8.61
N ALA A 172 4.00 -11.88 8.45
CA ALA A 172 5.06 -11.22 9.22
C ALA A 172 5.04 -9.69 8.97
N ARG A 173 4.97 -9.25 7.71
CA ARG A 173 4.87 -7.82 7.38
C ARG A 173 3.59 -7.18 7.94
N MET A 174 2.45 -7.88 7.95
CA MET A 174 1.22 -7.35 8.56
C MET A 174 1.34 -7.21 10.07
N GLN A 175 2.06 -8.12 10.73
CA GLN A 175 2.37 -7.99 12.15
C GLN A 175 3.21 -6.73 12.42
N GLU A 176 4.27 -6.50 11.66
CA GLU A 176 5.08 -5.28 11.74
C GLU A 176 4.24 -4.01 11.52
N ASN A 177 3.32 -4.04 10.54
CA ASN A 177 2.40 -2.93 10.29
C ASN A 177 1.45 -2.68 11.46
N MET A 178 0.94 -3.72 12.11
CA MET A 178 0.09 -3.58 13.31
C MET A 178 0.87 -2.97 14.47
N GLU A 179 2.08 -3.44 14.72
CA GLU A 179 2.97 -2.90 15.75
C GLU A 179 3.29 -1.42 15.48
N TRP A 180 3.55 -1.08 14.21
CA TRP A 180 3.75 0.31 13.80
C TRP A 180 2.50 1.16 14.05
N MET A 181 1.31 0.70 13.64
CA MET A 181 0.04 1.39 13.88
C MET A 181 -0.21 1.62 15.37
N ASN A 182 0.01 0.61 16.20
CA ASN A 182 -0.15 0.74 17.65
C ASN A 182 0.78 1.81 18.24
N ARG A 183 2.03 1.87 17.78
CA ARG A 183 2.96 2.94 18.20
C ARG A 183 2.49 4.33 17.76
N VAL A 184 1.97 4.46 16.54
CA VAL A 184 1.51 5.75 15.99
C VAL A 184 0.27 6.26 16.72
N VAL A 185 -0.67 5.38 16.98
CA VAL A 185 -1.92 5.72 17.69
C VAL A 185 -1.70 5.86 19.20
N GLY A 186 -0.55 5.39 19.71
CA GLY A 186 -0.25 5.41 21.14
C GLY A 186 -1.05 4.38 21.95
N THR A 187 -1.55 3.34 21.28
CA THR A 187 -2.29 2.27 21.93
C THR A 187 -1.37 1.46 22.81
N GLN A 188 -1.74 1.30 24.08
CA GLN A 188 -1.06 0.39 24.99
C GLN A 188 -1.80 -0.95 24.98
N PRO A 189 -1.10 -2.10 25.02
CA PRO A 189 -1.74 -3.40 25.15
C PRO A 189 -2.63 -3.43 26.38
N VAL A 190 -3.87 -3.86 26.21
CA VAL A 190 -4.81 -4.01 27.33
C VAL A 190 -4.75 -5.46 27.83
N PRO A 191 -4.64 -5.72 29.15
CA PRO A 191 -4.70 -7.07 29.69
C PRO A 191 -5.98 -7.78 29.24
N GLY A 192 -5.83 -8.97 28.64
CA GLY A 192 -6.95 -9.73 28.08
C GLY A 192 -7.30 -9.46 26.62
N GLU A 193 -6.59 -8.54 25.97
CA GLU A 193 -6.74 -8.31 24.54
C GLU A 193 -6.34 -9.57 23.74
N PRO A 194 -7.13 -9.96 22.71
CA PRO A 194 -6.83 -11.14 21.90
C PRO A 194 -5.45 -11.01 21.24
N GLN A 195 -4.55 -11.93 21.57
CA GLN A 195 -3.24 -11.97 20.93
C GLN A 195 -3.34 -12.46 19.48
N LEU A 196 -2.51 -11.91 18.60
CA LEU A 196 -2.40 -12.35 17.23
C LEU A 196 -1.90 -13.81 17.17
N ARG A 197 -2.79 -14.74 16.77
CA ARG A 197 -2.46 -16.18 16.68
C ARG A 197 -1.83 -16.49 15.32
N VAL A 198 -0.58 -16.08 15.14
CA VAL A 198 0.16 -16.15 13.86
C VAL A 198 0.18 -17.56 13.29
N ASP A 199 0.42 -18.58 14.14
CA ASP A 199 0.48 -19.97 13.68
C ASP A 199 -0.86 -20.45 13.12
N GLN A 200 -1.98 -20.09 13.75
CA GLN A 200 -3.31 -20.45 13.28
C GLN A 200 -3.67 -19.71 11.98
N ILE A 201 -3.27 -18.44 11.85
CA ILE A 201 -3.43 -17.66 10.62
C ILE A 201 -2.65 -18.33 9.49
N ASN A 202 -1.39 -18.66 9.72
CA ASN A 202 -0.53 -19.30 8.73
C ASN A 202 -1.05 -20.70 8.35
N ALA A 203 -1.58 -21.47 9.31
CA ALA A 203 -2.17 -22.79 9.05
C ALA A 203 -3.40 -22.68 8.13
N PHE A 204 -4.30 -21.75 8.41
CA PHE A 204 -5.47 -21.50 7.56
C PHE A 204 -5.08 -21.08 6.15
N LEU A 205 -4.18 -20.10 6.04
CA LEU A 205 -3.71 -19.60 4.77
C LEU A 205 -2.98 -20.69 3.96
N ALA A 206 -2.12 -21.48 4.60
CA ALA A 206 -1.40 -22.57 3.94
C ALA A 206 -2.33 -23.66 3.38
N LYS A 207 -3.42 -23.97 4.10
CA LYS A 207 -4.44 -24.94 3.65
C LYS A 207 -5.08 -24.52 2.32
N HIS A 208 -5.30 -23.23 2.12
CA HIS A 208 -6.01 -22.65 0.99
C HIS A 208 -5.11 -21.91 -0.01
N ALA A 209 -3.82 -21.92 0.22
CA ALA A 209 -2.82 -21.28 -0.61
C ALA A 209 -2.81 -21.82 -2.05
N ARG A 210 -2.35 -21.00 -2.97
CA ARG A 210 -2.01 -21.44 -4.33
C ARG A 210 -0.90 -22.52 -4.24
N ARG A 211 -1.08 -23.59 -5.01
CA ARG A 211 -0.05 -24.64 -5.21
C ARG A 211 1.06 -24.15 -6.13
#